data_d4f02d08560e299f994136d2c9d359c0
#
_entry.id   d4f02d08560e299f994136d2c9d359c0
#
_cell.length_a   1.000
_cell.length_b   1.000
_cell.length_c   1.000
_cell.angle_alpha   90.00
_cell.angle_beta   90.00
_cell.angle_gamma   90.00
#
_symmetry.space_group_name_H-M   'P 1'
#
loop_
_entity.id
_entity.type
_entity.pdbx_description
1 polymer ?
#
loop_
_entity_poly.entity_id
_entity_poly.type
_entity_poly.pdbx_seq_one_letter_code
_entity_poly.pdbx_strand_id
1 'polypeptide(L)'
;MSVPEPFQFYFFIVCAVLLVAALVPASVFVARQGRIGRGSGAQRELSWFLRACIGYLIANSLEILTPTESSTMVFTSICYLFIASCPTWWFLFALEYGEHVSFARRIRPFMWIIPVAAFVMIATNPYHRLNWADWVFFKTGPFFVVRAVKYGPWFWFLWLYLQTLVIAGAVVVFSAILNNARSINKQTFIIAFGALIPITINGVFVLRLIPGFQKDFSPVAFSLAGLVFTFGVFYQRLFDVIPIARRVLVEALSDPLIALDDEGRVVDANPAARKVCRMGERALGTTAAGNPFLKKVIERMDELKGDAVEESPDGVRWFEVRAEFVQAGGRKLRLFAMRDVTERRALIEKLSAALSEIKSLEGIIPICASCKKIRDDKGYWQQVENYVSSHSRAQFSHGLCPDCRKIVYPQVPDTDE
;
A
#
# COMPACT_ATOMS: atom_id res chain seq x y z
N MET A 1 33.28 -46.52 9.42
CA MET A 1 32.81 -45.18 8.91
C MET A 1 33.96 -44.58 8.10
N SER A 2 33.73 -44.28 6.82
CA SER A 2 34.72 -43.56 6.00
C SER A 2 34.92 -42.15 6.56
N VAL A 3 36.18 -41.71 6.63
CA VAL A 3 36.49 -40.30 7.01
C VAL A 3 35.92 -39.39 5.93
N PRO A 4 35.23 -38.28 6.31
CA PRO A 4 34.68 -37.38 5.31
C PRO A 4 35.78 -36.76 4.45
N GLU A 5 35.49 -36.61 3.16
CA GLU A 5 36.40 -35.87 2.28
C GLU A 5 36.49 -34.40 2.67
N PRO A 6 37.71 -33.83 2.77
CA PRO A 6 37.90 -32.44 3.20
C PRO A 6 37.27 -31.43 2.22
N PHE A 7 36.98 -31.82 0.99
CA PHE A 7 36.40 -30.97 -0.05
C PHE A 7 35.07 -30.31 0.40
N GLN A 8 34.18 -31.05 1.07
CA GLN A 8 32.87 -30.49 1.50
C GLN A 8 33.06 -29.35 2.50
N PHE A 9 34.09 -29.41 3.35
CA PHE A 9 34.37 -28.38 4.35
C PHE A 9 35.01 -27.14 3.72
N TYR A 10 35.95 -27.31 2.75
CA TYR A 10 36.47 -26.18 1.98
C TYR A 10 35.37 -25.48 1.18
N PHE A 11 34.55 -26.26 0.48
CA PHE A 11 33.43 -25.72 -0.28
C PHE A 11 32.45 -24.94 0.64
N PHE A 12 32.16 -25.48 1.82
CA PHE A 12 31.33 -24.78 2.81
C PHE A 12 31.94 -23.44 3.22
N ILE A 13 33.23 -23.36 3.55
CA ILE A 13 33.89 -22.12 3.94
C ILE A 13 33.83 -21.09 2.81
N VAL A 14 34.09 -21.48 1.57
CA VAL A 14 33.98 -20.56 0.42
C VAL A 14 32.57 -20.02 0.29
N CYS A 15 31.56 -20.89 0.34
CA CYS A 15 30.16 -20.46 0.33
C CYS A 15 29.83 -19.51 1.49
N ALA A 16 30.30 -19.82 2.70
CA ALA A 16 30.05 -18.98 3.88
C ALA A 16 30.63 -17.58 3.73
N VAL A 17 31.87 -17.45 3.24
CA VAL A 17 32.51 -16.14 3.02
C VAL A 17 31.73 -15.33 1.97
N LEU A 18 31.39 -15.92 0.84
CA LEU A 18 30.63 -15.25 -0.22
C LEU A 18 29.24 -14.82 0.26
N LEU A 19 28.56 -15.69 1.00
CA LEU A 19 27.21 -15.39 1.51
C LEU A 19 27.25 -14.32 2.61
N VAL A 20 28.22 -14.33 3.51
CA VAL A 20 28.38 -13.25 4.50
C VAL A 20 28.62 -11.91 3.80
N ALA A 21 29.49 -11.89 2.78
CA ALA A 21 29.74 -10.70 1.98
C ALA A 21 28.47 -10.15 1.28
N ALA A 22 27.56 -11.03 0.87
CA ALA A 22 26.28 -10.65 0.27
C ALA A 22 25.22 -10.25 1.31
N LEU A 23 25.12 -10.99 2.43
CA LEU A 23 24.08 -10.79 3.45
C LEU A 23 24.29 -9.55 4.30
N VAL A 24 25.53 -9.16 4.58
CA VAL A 24 25.83 -7.96 5.40
C VAL A 24 25.23 -6.71 4.73
N PRO A 25 25.57 -6.36 3.47
CA PRO A 25 24.95 -5.20 2.82
C PRO A 25 23.44 -5.36 2.67
N ALA A 26 22.94 -6.56 2.36
CA ALA A 26 21.51 -6.84 2.26
C ALA A 26 20.79 -6.53 3.59
N SER A 27 21.31 -7.00 4.72
CA SER A 27 20.72 -6.76 6.04
C SER A 27 20.69 -5.27 6.42
N VAL A 28 21.75 -4.53 6.09
CA VAL A 28 21.83 -3.08 6.30
C VAL A 28 20.87 -2.33 5.41
N PHE A 29 20.77 -2.73 4.14
CA PHE A 29 19.84 -2.15 3.17
C PHE A 29 18.38 -2.33 3.64
N VAL A 30 17.97 -3.56 3.99
CA VAL A 30 16.64 -3.87 4.52
C VAL A 30 16.34 -3.04 5.78
N ALA A 31 17.29 -2.93 6.72
CA ALA A 31 17.13 -2.16 7.93
C ALA A 31 16.99 -0.64 7.68
N ARG A 32 17.70 -0.09 6.70
CA ARG A 32 17.60 1.33 6.32
C ARG A 32 16.26 1.63 5.67
N GLN A 33 15.80 0.81 4.75
CA GLN A 33 14.49 0.96 4.10
C GLN A 33 13.34 0.92 5.11
N GLY A 34 13.43 0.05 6.12
CA GLY A 34 12.45 0.00 7.21
C GLY A 34 12.40 1.25 8.11
N ARG A 35 13.45 2.11 8.09
CA ARG A 35 13.48 3.38 8.85
C ARG A 35 12.96 4.57 8.05
N ILE A 36 13.14 4.58 6.74
CA ILE A 36 12.81 5.71 5.84
C ILE A 36 11.32 5.70 5.46
N GLY A 37 10.72 4.53 5.28
CA GLY A 37 9.27 4.38 5.16
C GLY A 37 8.65 4.17 6.54
N ARG A 38 7.33 4.28 6.68
CA ARG A 38 6.59 3.67 7.79
C ARG A 38 6.77 2.15 7.66
N GLY A 39 7.99 1.68 8.03
CA GLY A 39 8.47 0.34 7.76
C GLY A 39 7.51 -0.67 8.33
N SER A 40 7.05 -1.57 7.49
CA SER A 40 6.26 -2.71 7.94
C SER A 40 7.10 -3.49 8.95
N GLY A 41 6.48 -4.02 9.99
CA GLY A 41 7.15 -4.91 10.95
C GLY A 41 7.90 -6.03 10.25
N ALA A 42 7.40 -6.50 9.11
CA ALA A 42 8.00 -7.50 8.26
C ALA A 42 9.44 -7.18 7.78
N GLN A 43 9.73 -5.92 7.39
CA GLN A 43 11.12 -5.53 7.01
C GLN A 43 12.09 -5.65 8.19
N ARG A 44 11.63 -5.29 9.38
CA ARG A 44 12.41 -5.43 10.62
C ARG A 44 12.70 -6.91 10.90
N GLU A 45 11.70 -7.79 10.81
CA GLU A 45 11.86 -9.24 11.04
C GLU A 45 12.78 -9.86 9.98
N LEU A 46 12.65 -9.46 8.70
CA LEU A 46 13.55 -9.90 7.63
C LEU A 46 15.02 -9.49 7.91
N SER A 47 15.23 -8.27 8.38
CA SER A 47 16.59 -7.81 8.76
C SER A 47 17.19 -8.66 9.88
N TRP A 48 16.40 -9.04 10.89
CA TRP A 48 16.84 -9.92 11.96
C TRP A 48 17.07 -11.36 11.47
N PHE A 49 16.24 -11.86 10.57
CA PHE A 49 16.46 -13.15 9.92
C PHE A 49 17.80 -13.19 9.19
N LEU A 50 18.13 -12.17 8.37
CA LEU A 50 19.42 -12.09 7.68
C LEU A 50 20.62 -12.06 8.64
N ARG A 51 20.50 -11.34 9.76
CA ARG A 51 21.55 -11.30 10.81
C ARG A 51 21.70 -12.66 11.49
N ALA A 52 20.60 -13.37 11.74
CA ALA A 52 20.66 -14.72 12.28
C ALA A 52 21.38 -15.68 11.30
N CYS A 53 21.11 -15.58 9.99
CA CYS A 53 21.81 -16.34 8.96
C CYS A 53 23.33 -16.04 8.94
N ILE A 54 23.72 -14.76 9.06
CA ILE A 54 25.13 -14.35 9.17
C ILE A 54 25.77 -14.98 10.40
N GLY A 55 25.11 -14.86 11.57
CA GLY A 55 25.59 -15.45 12.82
C GLY A 55 25.75 -16.97 12.71
N TYR A 56 24.80 -17.64 12.05
CA TYR A 56 24.85 -19.10 11.83
C TYR A 56 26.03 -19.51 10.93
N LEU A 57 26.26 -18.79 9.80
CA LEU A 57 27.42 -19.04 8.92
C LEU A 57 28.73 -18.87 9.66
N ILE A 58 28.89 -17.78 10.43
CA ILE A 58 30.11 -17.48 11.19
C ILE A 58 30.34 -18.54 12.28
N ALA A 59 29.32 -18.82 13.09
CA ALA A 59 29.43 -19.79 14.18
C ALA A 59 29.78 -21.18 13.67
N ASN A 60 29.13 -21.64 12.56
CA ASN A 60 29.39 -22.95 11.98
C ASN A 60 30.74 -23.01 11.25
N SER A 61 31.27 -21.91 10.72
CA SER A 61 32.62 -21.82 10.20
C SER A 61 33.68 -21.92 11.32
N LEU A 62 33.44 -21.23 12.43
CA LEU A 62 34.32 -21.31 13.59
C LEU A 62 34.31 -22.69 14.25
N GLU A 63 33.14 -23.34 14.31
CA GLU A 63 33.00 -24.71 14.82
C GLU A 63 33.98 -25.69 14.18
N ILE A 64 34.12 -25.68 12.86
CA ILE A 64 34.97 -26.61 12.11
C ILE A 64 36.46 -26.19 12.07
N LEU A 65 36.76 -24.95 12.39
CA LEU A 65 38.12 -24.40 12.42
C LEU A 65 38.78 -24.49 13.79
N THR A 66 38.04 -24.84 14.86
CA THR A 66 38.56 -24.96 16.21
C THR A 66 39.38 -26.25 16.36
N PRO A 67 40.51 -26.22 17.13
CA PRO A 67 41.44 -27.34 17.23
C PRO A 67 41.09 -28.32 18.37
N THR A 68 40.14 -28.01 19.26
CA THR A 68 39.91 -28.80 20.48
C THR A 68 38.42 -29.14 20.63
N GLU A 69 38.12 -30.29 21.29
CA GLU A 69 36.76 -30.75 21.58
C GLU A 69 35.95 -29.69 22.34
N SER A 70 36.53 -29.08 23.37
CA SER A 70 35.85 -28.08 24.18
C SER A 70 35.47 -26.85 23.37
N SER A 71 36.37 -26.31 22.53
CA SER A 71 36.06 -25.16 21.69
C SER A 71 35.02 -25.50 20.60
N THR A 72 35.11 -26.68 20.01
CA THR A 72 34.11 -27.15 19.05
C THR A 72 32.72 -27.21 19.69
N MET A 73 32.58 -27.78 20.90
CA MET A 73 31.31 -27.84 21.61
C MET A 73 30.73 -26.47 21.95
N VAL A 74 31.57 -25.49 22.27
CA VAL A 74 31.12 -24.10 22.50
C VAL A 74 30.52 -23.53 21.22
N PHE A 75 31.19 -23.63 20.09
CA PHE A 75 30.66 -23.10 18.83
C PHE A 75 29.47 -23.92 18.31
N THR A 76 29.43 -25.22 18.54
CA THR A 76 28.23 -26.05 18.28
C THR A 76 27.05 -25.52 19.08
N SER A 77 27.23 -25.18 20.37
CA SER A 77 26.16 -24.62 21.19
C SER A 77 25.64 -23.29 20.64
N ILE A 78 26.54 -22.43 20.17
CA ILE A 78 26.19 -21.18 19.50
C ILE A 78 25.46 -21.43 18.17
N CYS A 79 25.89 -22.45 17.41
CA CYS A 79 25.16 -22.86 16.19
C CYS A 79 23.72 -23.24 16.48
N TYR A 80 23.45 -23.99 17.56
CA TYR A 80 22.08 -24.38 17.95
C TYR A 80 21.19 -23.18 18.30
N LEU A 81 21.73 -22.11 18.86
CA LEU A 81 21.02 -20.85 19.04
C LEU A 81 20.55 -20.27 17.68
N PHE A 82 21.45 -20.26 16.70
CA PHE A 82 21.12 -19.73 15.37
C PHE A 82 20.25 -20.68 14.54
N ILE A 83 20.45 -22.02 14.66
CA ILE A 83 19.58 -23.05 14.05
C ILE A 83 18.11 -22.78 14.43
N ALA A 84 17.84 -22.49 15.70
CA ALA A 84 16.48 -22.24 16.15
C ALA A 84 16.01 -20.79 15.89
N SER A 85 16.94 -19.84 15.86
CA SER A 85 16.60 -18.42 15.61
C SER A 85 16.18 -18.15 14.15
N CYS A 86 16.79 -18.80 13.16
CA CYS A 86 16.44 -18.61 11.74
C CYS A 86 14.96 -18.93 11.45
N PRO A 87 14.41 -20.13 11.76
CA PRO A 87 12.99 -20.42 11.59
C PRO A 87 12.08 -19.53 12.42
N THR A 88 12.51 -19.11 13.61
CA THR A 88 11.77 -18.19 14.48
C THR A 88 11.58 -16.82 13.81
N TRP A 89 12.66 -16.22 13.31
CA TRP A 89 12.59 -14.93 12.60
C TRP A 89 11.82 -15.05 11.28
N TRP A 90 11.98 -16.17 10.56
CA TRP A 90 11.22 -16.46 9.36
C TRP A 90 9.71 -16.47 9.64
N PHE A 91 9.28 -17.18 10.69
CA PHE A 91 7.87 -17.28 11.05
C PHE A 91 7.28 -15.92 11.48
N LEU A 92 8.03 -15.15 12.29
CA LEU A 92 7.64 -13.78 12.66
C LEU A 92 7.54 -12.86 11.44
N PHE A 93 8.49 -12.97 10.49
CA PHE A 93 8.41 -12.28 9.21
C PHE A 93 7.14 -12.65 8.44
N ALA A 94 6.83 -13.94 8.34
CA ALA A 94 5.66 -14.43 7.64
C ALA A 94 4.34 -13.91 8.23
N LEU A 95 4.24 -13.86 9.57
CA LEU A 95 3.07 -13.31 10.27
C LEU A 95 2.90 -11.80 10.04
N GLU A 96 3.98 -11.04 10.12
CA GLU A 96 3.95 -9.59 9.85
C GLU A 96 3.63 -9.31 8.37
N TYR A 97 4.15 -10.13 7.46
CA TYR A 97 3.84 -10.07 6.03
C TYR A 97 2.38 -10.40 5.71
N GLY A 98 1.82 -11.41 6.41
CA GLY A 98 0.42 -11.83 6.30
C GLY A 98 -0.58 -10.94 7.06
N GLU A 99 -0.14 -9.75 7.54
CA GLU A 99 -0.96 -8.79 8.29
C GLU A 99 -1.46 -9.30 9.66
N HIS A 100 -0.88 -10.39 10.18
CA HIS A 100 -1.19 -10.95 11.51
C HIS A 100 -0.39 -10.28 12.64
N VAL A 101 -0.24 -8.94 12.59
CA VAL A 101 0.65 -8.14 13.46
C VAL A 101 0.33 -8.29 14.95
N SER A 102 -0.95 -8.30 15.31
CA SER A 102 -1.39 -8.44 16.70
C SER A 102 -0.99 -9.79 17.31
N PHE A 103 -1.13 -10.86 16.53
CA PHE A 103 -0.73 -12.22 16.92
C PHE A 103 0.80 -12.33 17.01
N ALA A 104 1.53 -11.85 15.99
CA ALA A 104 3.00 -11.83 15.99
C ALA A 104 3.56 -11.12 17.24
N ARG A 105 2.97 -9.96 17.62
CA ARG A 105 3.38 -9.21 18.80
C ARG A 105 3.16 -9.98 20.09
N ARG A 106 2.03 -10.72 20.19
CA ARG A 106 1.67 -11.51 21.39
C ARG A 106 2.61 -12.70 21.57
N ILE A 107 2.95 -13.43 20.51
CA ILE A 107 3.78 -14.66 20.62
C ILE A 107 5.27 -14.41 20.64
N ARG A 108 5.75 -13.25 20.16
CA ARG A 108 7.18 -12.91 20.04
C ARG A 108 8.02 -13.22 21.27
N PRO A 109 7.65 -12.85 22.51
CA PRO A 109 8.48 -13.13 23.69
C PRO A 109 8.62 -14.64 23.95
N PHE A 110 7.56 -15.43 23.68
CA PHE A 110 7.57 -16.88 23.89
C PHE A 110 8.37 -17.63 22.82
N MET A 111 8.48 -17.09 21.61
CA MET A 111 9.22 -17.69 20.51
C MET A 111 10.72 -17.85 20.81
N TRP A 112 11.26 -17.11 21.80
CA TRP A 112 12.67 -17.17 22.19
C TRP A 112 12.97 -18.27 23.22
N ILE A 113 11.96 -18.88 23.82
CA ILE A 113 12.12 -19.97 24.79
C ILE A 113 12.87 -21.14 24.12
N ILE A 114 12.45 -21.56 22.93
CA ILE A 114 13.05 -22.71 22.25
C ILE A 114 14.48 -22.43 21.74
N PRO A 115 14.81 -21.31 21.12
CA PRO A 115 16.21 -20.97 20.76
C PRO A 115 17.16 -20.97 21.96
N VAL A 116 16.75 -20.38 23.10
CA VAL A 116 17.54 -20.41 24.32
C VAL A 116 17.65 -21.84 24.90
N ALA A 117 16.56 -22.59 24.94
CA ALA A 117 16.56 -23.98 25.36
C ALA A 117 17.44 -24.86 24.46
N ALA A 118 17.45 -24.65 23.14
CA ALA A 118 18.30 -25.37 22.22
C ALA A 118 19.79 -25.16 22.51
N PHE A 119 20.19 -23.91 22.78
CA PHE A 119 21.55 -23.57 23.20
C PHE A 119 21.93 -24.28 24.52
N VAL A 120 21.09 -24.18 25.55
CA VAL A 120 21.33 -24.79 26.86
C VAL A 120 21.42 -26.31 26.76
N MET A 121 20.47 -26.93 26.02
CA MET A 121 20.37 -28.38 25.88
C MET A 121 21.58 -28.99 25.16
N ILE A 122 22.17 -28.29 24.19
CA ILE A 122 23.40 -28.81 23.56
C ILE A 122 24.63 -28.53 24.42
N ALA A 123 24.73 -27.37 25.09
CA ALA A 123 25.81 -27.03 25.98
C ALA A 123 25.91 -28.01 27.18
N THR A 124 24.77 -28.50 27.67
CA THR A 124 24.69 -29.46 28.78
C THR A 124 24.56 -30.92 28.32
N ASN A 125 24.57 -31.17 26.99
CA ASN A 125 24.37 -32.52 26.43
C ASN A 125 25.30 -33.59 26.99
N PRO A 126 26.57 -33.35 27.33
CA PRO A 126 27.42 -34.36 27.93
C PRO A 126 26.87 -35.01 29.21
N TYR A 127 26.02 -34.27 29.96
CA TYR A 127 25.45 -34.76 31.22
C TYR A 127 24.18 -35.61 31.04
N HIS A 128 23.32 -35.27 30.07
CA HIS A 128 21.99 -35.88 29.92
C HIS A 128 21.78 -36.63 28.60
N ARG A 129 22.58 -36.39 27.55
CA ARG A 129 22.55 -37.05 26.23
C ARG A 129 21.20 -36.98 25.50
N LEU A 130 20.35 -36.00 25.85
CA LEU A 130 19.00 -35.85 25.28
C LEU A 130 19.02 -35.28 23.88
N ASN A 131 20.01 -34.46 23.53
CA ASN A 131 20.13 -33.90 22.19
C ASN A 131 20.89 -34.87 21.25
N TRP A 132 22.09 -35.26 21.62
CA TRP A 132 22.85 -36.31 20.97
C TRP A 132 23.06 -37.45 21.96
N ALA A 133 22.51 -38.62 21.65
CA ALA A 133 22.69 -39.80 22.50
C ALA A 133 24.11 -40.35 22.36
N ASP A 134 24.71 -40.21 21.16
CA ASP A 134 26.09 -40.58 20.88
C ASP A 134 26.68 -39.64 19.82
N TRP A 135 27.98 -39.28 19.95
CA TRP A 135 28.71 -38.41 19.02
C TRP A 135 30.20 -38.77 18.99
N VAL A 136 30.86 -38.38 17.90
CA VAL A 136 32.29 -38.61 17.70
C VAL A 136 32.96 -37.33 17.21
N PHE A 137 34.21 -37.14 17.61
CA PHE A 137 35.08 -36.15 17.05
C PHE A 137 36.06 -36.82 16.07
N PHE A 138 36.31 -36.16 14.95
CA PHE A 138 37.31 -36.63 13.98
C PHE A 138 37.96 -35.46 13.29
N LYS A 139 39.16 -35.72 12.75
CA LYS A 139 39.94 -34.75 11.99
C LYS A 139 39.92 -35.10 10.51
N THR A 140 39.66 -34.13 9.66
CA THR A 140 39.71 -34.29 8.21
C THR A 140 40.43 -33.09 7.58
N GLY A 141 41.65 -33.34 7.06
CA GLY A 141 42.54 -32.26 6.67
C GLY A 141 42.84 -31.29 7.86
N PRO A 142 42.68 -29.98 7.67
CA PRO A 142 42.86 -29.01 8.74
C PRO A 142 41.63 -28.89 9.67
N PHE A 143 40.53 -29.52 9.34
CA PHE A 143 39.24 -29.36 10.04
C PHE A 143 39.09 -30.35 11.19
N PHE A 144 38.59 -29.88 12.32
CA PHE A 144 38.22 -30.69 13.47
C PHE A 144 36.68 -30.62 13.60
N VAL A 145 36.03 -31.77 13.56
CA VAL A 145 34.57 -31.83 13.36
C VAL A 145 33.93 -32.74 14.40
N VAL A 146 32.82 -32.31 14.95
CA VAL A 146 31.91 -33.13 15.75
C VAL A 146 30.75 -33.64 14.91
N ARG A 147 30.39 -34.90 15.10
CA ARG A 147 29.27 -35.53 14.41
C ARG A 147 28.41 -36.33 15.38
N ALA A 148 27.11 -36.08 15.36
CA ALA A 148 26.15 -36.94 16.04
C ALA A 148 26.06 -38.28 15.33
N VAL A 149 26.32 -39.36 16.07
CA VAL A 149 26.15 -40.73 15.63
C VAL A 149 24.70 -41.17 15.79
N LYS A 150 24.12 -40.84 16.95
CA LYS A 150 22.73 -41.11 17.30
C LYS A 150 22.08 -39.87 17.91
N TYR A 151 20.94 -39.48 17.37
CA TYR A 151 20.16 -38.38 17.87
C TYR A 151 19.30 -38.80 19.07
N GLY A 152 19.18 -37.93 20.07
CA GLY A 152 18.32 -38.13 21.24
C GLY A 152 16.90 -37.59 21.03
N PRO A 153 16.01 -37.78 22.05
CA PRO A 153 14.61 -37.36 21.92
C PRO A 153 14.42 -35.85 21.80
N TRP A 154 15.23 -35.03 22.49
CA TRP A 154 15.18 -33.57 22.37
C TRP A 154 15.50 -33.08 20.96
N PHE A 155 16.46 -33.71 20.27
CA PHE A 155 16.81 -33.38 18.90
C PHE A 155 15.61 -33.56 17.97
N TRP A 156 14.89 -34.68 18.07
CA TRP A 156 13.72 -34.94 17.21
C TRP A 156 12.57 -33.99 17.48
N PHE A 157 12.32 -33.66 18.79
CA PHE A 157 11.36 -32.62 19.16
C PHE A 157 11.73 -31.27 18.55
N LEU A 158 13.00 -30.83 18.75
CA LEU A 158 13.49 -29.56 18.21
C LEU A 158 13.38 -29.54 16.70
N TRP A 159 13.84 -30.60 16.02
CA TRP A 159 13.79 -30.71 14.56
C TRP A 159 12.37 -30.58 14.03
N LEU A 160 11.42 -31.30 14.57
CA LEU A 160 10.00 -31.25 14.19
C LEU A 160 9.41 -29.84 14.42
N TYR A 161 9.70 -29.23 15.57
CA TYR A 161 9.28 -27.88 15.89
C TYR A 161 9.78 -26.87 14.86
N LEU A 162 11.06 -26.91 14.50
CA LEU A 162 11.66 -25.98 13.55
C LEU A 162 11.09 -26.17 12.13
N GLN A 163 10.87 -27.40 11.68
CA GLN A 163 10.23 -27.67 10.40
C GLN A 163 8.78 -27.17 10.37
N THR A 164 8.06 -27.33 11.48
CA THR A 164 6.69 -26.81 11.63
C THR A 164 6.67 -25.28 11.49
N LEU A 165 7.62 -24.54 12.07
CA LEU A 165 7.72 -23.08 11.92
C LEU A 165 7.98 -22.66 10.48
N VAL A 166 8.86 -23.37 9.76
CA VAL A 166 9.17 -23.05 8.35
C VAL A 166 7.94 -23.30 7.48
N ILE A 167 7.27 -24.42 7.65
CA ILE A 167 6.04 -24.77 6.92
C ILE A 167 4.90 -23.82 7.23
N ALA A 168 4.66 -23.55 8.53
CA ALA A 168 3.59 -22.62 8.96
C ALA A 168 3.81 -21.21 8.40
N GLY A 169 5.07 -20.72 8.41
CA GLY A 169 5.42 -19.45 7.79
C GLY A 169 5.13 -19.44 6.28
N ALA A 170 5.49 -20.52 5.57
CA ALA A 170 5.20 -20.65 4.14
C ALA A 170 3.69 -20.66 3.85
N VAL A 171 2.89 -21.35 4.67
CA VAL A 171 1.42 -21.37 4.56
C VAL A 171 0.82 -19.99 4.79
N VAL A 172 1.28 -19.25 5.81
CA VAL A 172 0.82 -17.88 6.08
C VAL A 172 1.10 -16.96 4.90
N VAL A 173 2.33 -16.98 4.37
CA VAL A 173 2.69 -16.17 3.19
C VAL A 173 1.85 -16.56 1.98
N PHE A 174 1.67 -17.85 1.72
CA PHE A 174 0.88 -18.35 0.60
C PHE A 174 -0.59 -17.95 0.72
N SER A 175 -1.19 -18.06 1.91
CA SER A 175 -2.58 -17.64 2.16
C SER A 175 -2.78 -16.12 1.96
N ALA A 176 -1.82 -15.31 2.40
CA ALA A 176 -1.86 -13.86 2.21
C ALA A 176 -1.87 -13.47 0.72
N ILE A 177 -1.16 -14.24 -0.11
CA ILE A 177 -1.12 -14.01 -1.56
C ILE A 177 -2.42 -14.47 -2.23
N LEU A 178 -2.99 -15.61 -1.83
CA LEU A 178 -4.26 -16.11 -2.39
C LEU A 178 -5.44 -15.17 -2.09
N ASN A 179 -5.49 -14.59 -0.90
CA ASN A 179 -6.54 -13.65 -0.51
C ASN A 179 -6.48 -12.32 -1.29
N ASN A 180 -5.33 -11.96 -1.85
CA ASN A 180 -5.16 -10.81 -2.73
C ASN A 180 -5.34 -11.17 -4.23
N ALA A 181 -6.35 -11.95 -4.56
CA ALA A 181 -6.66 -12.75 -5.74
C ALA A 181 -6.62 -12.08 -7.15
N ARG A 182 -5.99 -10.93 -7.35
CA ARG A 182 -5.82 -10.31 -8.69
C ARG A 182 -4.47 -10.50 -9.36
N SER A 183 -3.53 -11.16 -8.69
CA SER A 183 -2.21 -11.41 -9.29
C SER A 183 -1.54 -12.61 -8.64
N ILE A 184 -1.75 -13.81 -9.18
CA ILE A 184 -0.81 -14.93 -8.98
C ILE A 184 0.48 -14.49 -9.68
N ASN A 185 1.31 -13.75 -8.97
CA ASN A 185 2.53 -13.17 -9.50
C ASN A 185 3.71 -14.14 -9.30
N LYS A 186 4.72 -14.01 -10.16
CA LYS A 186 6.04 -14.65 -10.03
C LYS A 186 6.62 -14.57 -8.60
N GLN A 187 6.20 -13.59 -7.82
CA GLN A 187 6.54 -13.36 -6.41
C GLN A 187 6.16 -14.53 -5.48
N THR A 188 4.97 -15.10 -5.66
CA THR A 188 4.48 -16.25 -4.88
C THR A 188 5.42 -17.44 -4.99
N PHE A 189 5.85 -17.74 -6.22
CA PHE A 189 6.78 -18.82 -6.48
C PHE A 189 8.15 -18.57 -5.87
N ILE A 190 8.65 -17.34 -5.92
CA ILE A 190 9.95 -16.96 -5.35
C ILE A 190 9.98 -17.22 -3.84
N ILE A 191 8.95 -16.78 -3.10
CA ILE A 191 8.90 -16.93 -1.64
C ILE A 191 8.67 -18.40 -1.26
N ALA A 192 7.73 -19.09 -1.92
CA ALA A 192 7.47 -20.51 -1.67
C ALA A 192 8.70 -21.36 -1.96
N PHE A 193 9.39 -21.10 -3.08
CA PHE A 193 10.63 -21.79 -3.45
C PHE A 193 11.75 -21.52 -2.45
N GLY A 194 11.90 -20.26 -2.01
CA GLY A 194 12.88 -19.87 -1.00
C GLY A 194 12.68 -20.59 0.34
N ALA A 195 11.44 -20.84 0.76
CA ALA A 195 11.14 -21.58 1.99
C ALA A 195 11.42 -23.07 1.89
N LEU A 196 11.33 -23.68 0.69
CA LEU A 196 11.59 -25.09 0.48
C LEU A 196 13.09 -25.44 0.53
N ILE A 197 13.98 -24.51 0.20
CA ILE A 197 15.44 -24.74 0.16
C ILE A 197 15.97 -25.24 1.50
N PRO A 198 15.72 -24.55 2.66
CA PRO A 198 16.21 -25.03 3.96
C PRO A 198 15.60 -26.37 4.39
N ILE A 199 14.32 -26.60 4.11
CA ILE A 199 13.61 -27.84 4.47
C ILE A 199 14.25 -29.03 3.76
N THR A 200 14.46 -28.92 2.44
CA THR A 200 15.03 -30.00 1.62
C THR A 200 16.47 -30.31 2.01
N ILE A 201 17.32 -29.30 2.11
CA ILE A 201 18.75 -29.51 2.41
C ILE A 201 18.94 -30.08 3.82
N ASN A 202 18.23 -29.53 4.80
CA ASN A 202 18.28 -30.02 6.18
C ASN A 202 17.69 -31.44 6.30
N GLY A 203 16.56 -31.71 5.64
CA GLY A 203 15.94 -33.03 5.61
C GLY A 203 16.87 -34.10 5.01
N VAL A 204 17.51 -33.82 3.88
CA VAL A 204 18.50 -34.69 3.25
C VAL A 204 19.66 -35.05 4.21
N PHE A 205 20.17 -34.01 4.92
CA PHE A 205 21.25 -34.17 5.88
C PHE A 205 20.85 -35.00 7.10
N VAL A 206 19.75 -34.61 7.78
CA VAL A 206 19.30 -35.25 9.05
C VAL A 206 18.85 -36.70 8.83
N LEU A 207 18.10 -36.95 7.74
CA LEU A 207 17.61 -38.28 7.39
C LEU A 207 18.67 -39.15 6.66
N ARG A 208 19.86 -38.57 6.40
CA ARG A 208 20.99 -39.25 5.75
C ARG A 208 20.63 -39.89 4.39
N LEU A 209 19.81 -39.16 3.61
CA LEU A 209 19.27 -39.67 2.33
C LEU A 209 20.33 -39.84 1.25
N ILE A 210 21.43 -39.08 1.28
CA ILE A 210 22.52 -39.13 0.33
C ILE A 210 23.77 -39.69 1.03
N PRO A 211 24.25 -40.87 0.65
CA PRO A 211 25.52 -41.40 1.15
C PRO A 211 26.69 -40.46 0.80
N GLY A 212 27.57 -40.18 1.76
CA GLY A 212 28.71 -39.29 1.54
C GLY A 212 28.41 -37.78 1.80
N PHE A 213 27.17 -37.40 1.97
CA PHE A 213 26.79 -36.05 2.37
C PHE A 213 26.96 -35.87 3.89
N GLN A 214 28.12 -35.38 4.31
CA GLN A 214 28.55 -35.43 5.70
C GLN A 214 28.60 -34.06 6.39
N LYS A 215 28.62 -32.97 5.62
CA LYS A 215 28.56 -31.59 6.14
C LYS A 215 27.14 -31.07 6.10
N ASP A 216 26.69 -30.47 7.19
CA ASP A 216 25.41 -29.74 7.22
C ASP A 216 25.54 -28.42 6.45
N PHE A 217 24.78 -28.29 5.37
CA PHE A 217 24.66 -27.08 4.55
C PHE A 217 23.42 -26.24 4.91
N SER A 218 22.75 -26.51 6.01
CA SER A 218 21.59 -25.72 6.46
C SER A 218 21.91 -24.22 6.61
N PRO A 219 23.09 -23.78 7.11
CA PRO A 219 23.44 -22.36 7.16
C PRO A 219 23.47 -21.71 5.79
N VAL A 220 23.98 -22.41 4.79
CA VAL A 220 24.01 -21.97 3.38
C VAL A 220 22.59 -21.89 2.82
N ALA A 221 21.77 -22.90 3.10
CA ALA A 221 20.37 -22.97 2.65
C ALA A 221 19.51 -21.83 3.17
N PHE A 222 19.57 -21.54 4.49
CA PHE A 222 18.87 -20.40 5.09
C PHE A 222 19.37 -19.06 4.55
N SER A 223 20.67 -18.95 4.29
CA SER A 223 21.28 -17.74 3.73
C SER A 223 20.83 -17.48 2.29
N LEU A 224 20.78 -18.51 1.45
CA LEU A 224 20.24 -18.41 0.10
C LEU A 224 18.74 -18.05 0.12
N ALA A 225 17.96 -18.67 1.00
CA ALA A 225 16.56 -18.31 1.20
C ALA A 225 16.42 -16.81 1.59
N GLY A 226 17.28 -16.32 2.48
CA GLY A 226 17.30 -14.91 2.88
C GLY A 226 17.60 -13.95 1.73
N LEU A 227 18.52 -14.29 0.85
CA LEU A 227 18.79 -13.50 -0.37
C LEU A 227 17.62 -13.53 -1.34
N VAL A 228 17.00 -14.70 -1.52
CA VAL A 228 15.79 -14.87 -2.36
C VAL A 228 14.64 -14.02 -1.81
N PHE A 229 14.41 -14.02 -0.51
CA PHE A 229 13.38 -13.18 0.11
C PHE A 229 13.69 -11.69 -0.02
N THR A 230 14.95 -11.30 0.17
CA THR A 230 15.38 -9.92 -0.01
C THR A 230 15.15 -9.45 -1.44
N PHE A 231 15.52 -10.28 -2.43
CA PHE A 231 15.27 -10.02 -3.84
C PHE A 231 13.75 -9.90 -4.12
N GLY A 232 12.94 -10.83 -3.62
CA GLY A 232 11.49 -10.81 -3.76
C GLY A 232 10.88 -9.53 -3.19
N VAL A 233 11.33 -9.13 -1.99
CA VAL A 233 10.84 -7.93 -1.29
C VAL A 233 11.16 -6.64 -2.05
N PHE A 234 12.39 -6.46 -2.56
CA PHE A 234 12.86 -5.18 -3.10
C PHE A 234 12.76 -5.08 -4.62
N TYR A 235 13.12 -6.14 -5.35
CA TYR A 235 13.08 -6.12 -6.81
C TYR A 235 11.63 -6.17 -7.33
N GLN A 236 10.77 -6.93 -6.66
CA GLN A 236 9.36 -7.08 -7.03
C GLN A 236 8.43 -6.10 -6.30
N ARG A 237 8.99 -5.13 -5.56
CA ARG A 237 8.21 -4.13 -4.79
C ARG A 237 7.16 -4.75 -3.85
N LEU A 238 7.53 -5.84 -3.16
CA LEU A 238 6.63 -6.61 -2.29
C LEU A 238 5.98 -5.76 -1.17
N PHE A 239 6.64 -4.65 -0.76
CA PHE A 239 6.17 -3.69 0.24
C PHE A 239 5.81 -2.33 -0.35
N ASP A 240 5.56 -2.24 -1.65
CA ASP A 240 5.09 -0.99 -2.23
C ASP A 240 3.66 -0.73 -1.73
N VAL A 241 3.55 0.05 -0.67
CA VAL A 241 2.27 0.54 -0.12
C VAL A 241 1.58 1.48 -1.12
N ILE A 242 2.33 1.98 -2.11
CA ILE A 242 1.83 2.92 -3.12
C ILE A 242 0.63 2.35 -3.91
N PRO A 243 0.63 1.09 -4.40
CA PRO A 243 -0.56 0.54 -5.07
C PRO A 243 -1.77 0.42 -4.13
N ILE A 244 -1.54 0.01 -2.86
CA ILE A 244 -2.61 -0.11 -1.86
C ILE A 244 -3.15 1.27 -1.48
N ALA A 245 -2.26 2.23 -1.21
CA ALA A 245 -2.65 3.60 -0.91
C ALA A 245 -3.40 4.26 -2.07
N ARG A 246 -2.95 4.08 -3.32
CA ARG A 246 -3.65 4.55 -4.51
C ARG A 246 -5.03 3.94 -4.64
N ARG A 247 -5.16 2.63 -4.42
CA ARG A 247 -6.44 1.94 -4.47
C ARG A 247 -7.39 2.45 -3.39
N VAL A 248 -6.92 2.55 -2.14
CA VAL A 248 -7.71 3.08 -1.03
C VAL A 248 -8.11 4.53 -1.29
N LEU A 249 -7.21 5.36 -1.84
CA LEU A 249 -7.52 6.75 -2.21
C LEU A 249 -8.60 6.79 -3.29
N VAL A 250 -8.48 6.01 -4.36
CA VAL A 250 -9.49 5.97 -5.44
C VAL A 250 -10.82 5.43 -4.93
N GLU A 251 -10.80 4.40 -4.07
CA GLU A 251 -12.01 3.83 -3.45
C GLU A 251 -12.69 4.78 -2.45
N ALA A 252 -11.92 5.65 -1.78
CA ALA A 252 -12.42 6.65 -0.82
C ALA A 252 -12.88 7.96 -1.47
N LEU A 253 -12.57 8.19 -2.75
CA LEU A 253 -13.02 9.39 -3.46
C LEU A 253 -14.54 9.40 -3.60
N SER A 254 -15.14 10.54 -3.22
CA SER A 254 -16.57 10.80 -3.38
C SER A 254 -16.96 11.03 -4.84
N ASP A 255 -16.01 11.50 -5.65
CA ASP A 255 -16.22 11.75 -7.07
C ASP A 255 -16.18 10.41 -7.84
N PRO A 256 -17.18 10.13 -8.69
CA PRO A 256 -17.22 8.93 -9.51
C PRO A 256 -16.07 8.90 -10.52
N LEU A 257 -15.32 7.78 -10.53
CA LEU A 257 -14.24 7.52 -11.47
C LEU A 257 -14.46 6.21 -12.21
N ILE A 258 -14.33 6.24 -13.55
CA ILE A 258 -14.49 5.06 -14.42
C ILE A 258 -13.34 5.04 -15.42
N ALA A 259 -12.75 3.87 -15.64
CA ALA A 259 -11.79 3.63 -16.70
C ALA A 259 -12.37 2.67 -17.75
N LEU A 260 -12.28 3.05 -19.02
CA LEU A 260 -12.69 2.22 -20.17
C LEU A 260 -11.44 1.85 -20.99
N ASP A 261 -11.49 0.67 -21.64
CA ASP A 261 -10.50 0.27 -22.65
C ASP A 261 -10.81 0.85 -24.03
N ASP A 262 -9.97 0.53 -25.03
CA ASP A 262 -10.12 0.97 -26.41
C ASP A 262 -11.43 0.44 -27.07
N GLU A 263 -11.98 -0.67 -26.56
CA GLU A 263 -13.25 -1.23 -27.02
C GLU A 263 -14.47 -0.70 -26.24
N GLY A 264 -14.25 0.28 -25.34
CA GLY A 264 -15.31 0.86 -24.52
C GLY A 264 -15.83 -0.04 -23.41
N ARG A 265 -15.04 -1.02 -22.96
CA ARG A 265 -15.39 -1.89 -21.83
C ARG A 265 -14.89 -1.28 -20.51
N VAL A 266 -15.67 -1.46 -19.47
CA VAL A 266 -15.34 -0.98 -18.13
C VAL A 266 -14.17 -1.80 -17.56
N VAL A 267 -13.00 -1.19 -17.44
CA VAL A 267 -11.80 -1.80 -16.85
C VAL A 267 -11.81 -1.65 -15.34
N ASP A 268 -12.20 -0.47 -14.85
CA ASP A 268 -12.29 -0.19 -13.42
C ASP A 268 -13.33 0.91 -13.12
N ALA A 269 -13.90 0.87 -11.90
CA ALA A 269 -14.86 1.87 -11.42
C ALA A 269 -14.80 1.92 -9.89
N ASN A 270 -14.68 3.12 -9.32
CA ASN A 270 -14.72 3.29 -7.86
C ASN A 270 -16.15 3.09 -7.29
N PRO A 271 -16.32 2.95 -5.96
CA PRO A 271 -17.64 2.76 -5.34
C PRO A 271 -18.63 3.89 -5.65
N ALA A 272 -18.16 5.14 -5.72
CA ALA A 272 -18.99 6.30 -6.07
C ALA A 272 -19.56 6.16 -7.51
N ALA A 273 -18.72 5.76 -8.46
CA ALA A 273 -19.14 5.53 -9.84
C ALA A 273 -20.15 4.38 -9.96
N ARG A 274 -19.90 3.27 -9.26
CA ARG A 274 -20.85 2.13 -9.25
C ARG A 274 -22.22 2.54 -8.73
N LYS A 275 -22.25 3.37 -7.68
CA LYS A 275 -23.49 3.88 -7.09
C LYS A 275 -24.24 4.81 -8.05
N VAL A 276 -23.55 5.79 -8.66
CA VAL A 276 -24.16 6.75 -9.59
C VAL A 276 -24.63 6.07 -10.87
N CYS A 277 -23.81 5.21 -11.45
CA CYS A 277 -24.15 4.50 -12.69
C CYS A 277 -25.00 3.24 -12.45
N ARG A 278 -25.40 2.94 -11.21
CA ARG A 278 -26.15 1.73 -10.81
C ARG A 278 -25.53 0.44 -11.33
N MET A 279 -24.21 0.33 -11.20
CA MET A 279 -23.42 -0.80 -11.70
C MET A 279 -23.21 -1.82 -10.60
N GLY A 280 -23.50 -3.10 -10.87
CA GLY A 280 -23.16 -4.21 -9.97
C GLY A 280 -21.67 -4.59 -10.05
N GLU A 281 -21.21 -5.46 -9.15
CA GLU A 281 -19.82 -5.95 -9.12
C GLU A 281 -19.40 -6.68 -10.41
N ARG A 282 -20.36 -7.27 -11.15
CA ARG A 282 -20.12 -7.97 -12.42
C ARG A 282 -20.00 -7.04 -13.63
N ALA A 283 -20.11 -5.73 -13.45
CA ALA A 283 -20.01 -4.76 -14.55
C ALA A 283 -18.60 -4.60 -15.12
N LEU A 284 -17.56 -5.05 -14.42
CA LEU A 284 -16.20 -5.07 -14.93
C LEU A 284 -16.08 -6.00 -16.13
N GLY A 285 -15.47 -5.51 -17.22
CA GLY A 285 -15.36 -6.22 -18.50
C GLY A 285 -16.59 -6.10 -19.41
N THR A 286 -17.69 -5.50 -18.95
CA THR A 286 -18.87 -5.24 -19.80
C THR A 286 -18.72 -3.93 -20.57
N THR A 287 -19.40 -3.81 -21.71
CA THR A 287 -19.37 -2.60 -22.54
C THR A 287 -20.12 -1.46 -21.84
N ALA A 288 -19.50 -0.29 -21.76
CA ALA A 288 -20.09 0.93 -21.17
C ALA A 288 -21.41 1.33 -21.88
N ALA A 289 -21.53 1.04 -23.17
CA ALA A 289 -22.75 1.25 -23.95
C ALA A 289 -23.97 0.46 -23.43
N GLY A 290 -23.76 -0.61 -22.67
CA GLY A 290 -24.83 -1.34 -21.96
C GLY A 290 -25.42 -0.59 -20.77
N ASN A 291 -24.77 0.48 -20.30
CA ASN A 291 -25.28 1.34 -19.25
C ASN A 291 -25.87 2.63 -19.86
N PRO A 292 -27.18 2.90 -19.70
CA PRO A 292 -27.84 4.04 -20.36
C PRO A 292 -27.22 5.40 -20.01
N PHE A 293 -26.79 5.59 -18.77
CA PHE A 293 -26.17 6.83 -18.33
C PHE A 293 -24.79 7.02 -18.95
N LEU A 294 -23.93 6.00 -18.90
CA LEU A 294 -22.60 6.06 -19.51
C LEU A 294 -22.66 6.24 -21.02
N LYS A 295 -23.59 5.57 -21.69
CA LYS A 295 -23.82 5.74 -23.12
C LYS A 295 -24.11 7.20 -23.44
N LYS A 296 -25.07 7.82 -22.73
CA LYS A 296 -25.45 9.22 -22.90
C LYS A 296 -24.29 10.18 -22.65
N VAL A 297 -23.50 9.94 -21.58
CA VAL A 297 -22.30 10.72 -21.27
C VAL A 297 -21.27 10.66 -22.39
N ILE A 298 -20.97 9.46 -22.89
CA ILE A 298 -19.98 9.25 -23.95
C ILE A 298 -20.42 9.95 -25.25
N GLU A 299 -21.67 9.72 -25.69
CA GLU A 299 -22.24 10.36 -26.88
C GLU A 299 -22.17 11.89 -26.78
N ARG A 300 -22.54 12.46 -25.63
CA ARG A 300 -22.52 13.89 -25.40
C ARG A 300 -21.10 14.48 -25.42
N MET A 301 -20.14 13.79 -24.82
CA MET A 301 -18.75 14.23 -24.83
C MET A 301 -18.12 14.15 -26.23
N ASP A 302 -18.48 13.14 -27.01
CA ASP A 302 -17.99 12.99 -28.37
C ASP A 302 -18.60 14.08 -29.30
N GLU A 303 -19.87 14.47 -29.08
CA GLU A 303 -20.51 15.60 -29.76
C GLU A 303 -19.85 16.95 -29.42
N LEU A 304 -19.60 17.21 -28.12
CA LEU A 304 -19.06 18.47 -27.65
C LEU A 304 -17.53 18.58 -27.85
N LYS A 305 -16.85 17.46 -28.14
CA LYS A 305 -15.38 17.33 -28.18
C LYS A 305 -14.71 17.86 -26.91
N GLY A 306 -15.36 17.71 -25.76
CA GLY A 306 -14.89 18.24 -24.47
C GLY A 306 -15.75 17.77 -23.29
N ASP A 307 -15.66 18.52 -22.19
CA ASP A 307 -16.38 18.23 -20.95
C ASP A 307 -17.90 18.34 -21.16
N ALA A 308 -18.65 17.45 -20.52
CA ALA A 308 -20.12 17.42 -20.58
C ALA A 308 -20.71 17.60 -19.20
N VAL A 309 -21.92 18.19 -19.10
CA VAL A 309 -22.71 18.24 -17.89
C VAL A 309 -23.98 17.43 -18.11
N GLU A 310 -24.15 16.38 -17.29
CA GLU A 310 -25.27 15.45 -17.40
C GLU A 310 -26.00 15.25 -16.07
N GLU A 311 -27.33 15.07 -16.18
CA GLU A 311 -28.17 14.72 -15.06
C GLU A 311 -28.02 13.24 -14.70
N SER A 312 -27.99 12.93 -13.39
CA SER A 312 -27.89 11.57 -12.90
C SER A 312 -29.12 10.72 -13.29
N PRO A 313 -29.02 9.38 -13.30
CA PRO A 313 -30.13 8.50 -13.66
C PRO A 313 -31.36 8.58 -12.75
N ASP A 314 -31.23 9.20 -11.57
CA ASP A 314 -32.32 9.46 -10.63
C ASP A 314 -32.96 10.85 -10.77
N GLY A 315 -32.41 11.70 -11.66
CA GLY A 315 -32.92 13.07 -11.88
C GLY A 315 -32.64 14.05 -10.71
N VAL A 316 -31.81 13.65 -9.74
CA VAL A 316 -31.59 14.42 -8.51
C VAL A 316 -30.30 15.22 -8.54
N ARG A 317 -29.28 14.71 -9.26
CA ARG A 317 -27.94 15.29 -9.26
C ARG A 317 -27.43 15.62 -10.66
N TRP A 318 -26.56 16.63 -10.72
CA TRP A 318 -25.89 17.06 -11.94
C TRP A 318 -24.40 16.79 -11.84
N PHE A 319 -23.83 16.16 -12.85
CA PHE A 319 -22.41 15.82 -12.91
C PHE A 319 -21.73 16.55 -14.06
N GLU A 320 -20.64 17.26 -13.76
CA GLU A 320 -19.67 17.70 -14.75
C GLU A 320 -18.72 16.52 -15.01
N VAL A 321 -18.63 16.06 -16.24
CA VAL A 321 -17.86 14.89 -16.64
C VAL A 321 -16.68 15.32 -17.49
N ARG A 322 -15.49 14.87 -17.12
CA ARG A 322 -14.24 15.05 -17.86
C ARG A 322 -13.70 13.69 -18.28
N ALA A 323 -13.13 13.64 -19.48
CA ALA A 323 -12.46 12.43 -19.96
C ALA A 323 -11.05 12.72 -20.42
N GLU A 324 -10.12 11.88 -19.97
CA GLU A 324 -8.72 11.94 -20.36
C GLU A 324 -8.25 10.59 -20.89
N PHE A 325 -7.38 10.63 -21.92
CA PHE A 325 -6.71 9.43 -22.41
C PHE A 325 -5.41 9.22 -21.66
N VAL A 326 -5.25 8.04 -21.05
CA VAL A 326 -4.09 7.65 -20.27
C VAL A 326 -3.50 6.37 -20.85
N GLN A 327 -2.16 6.29 -20.95
CA GLN A 327 -1.47 5.05 -21.27
C GLN A 327 -1.09 4.32 -19.99
N ALA A 328 -1.58 3.08 -19.81
CA ALA A 328 -1.23 2.23 -18.69
C ALA A 328 -0.94 0.80 -19.18
N GLY A 329 0.26 0.28 -18.87
CA GLY A 329 0.64 -1.10 -19.23
C GLY A 329 0.65 -1.37 -20.75
N GLY A 330 0.94 -0.35 -21.59
CA GLY A 330 0.93 -0.48 -23.05
C GLY A 330 -0.45 -0.44 -23.70
N ARG A 331 -1.52 -0.24 -22.92
CA ARG A 331 -2.90 -0.05 -23.39
C ARG A 331 -3.33 1.41 -23.25
N LYS A 332 -4.14 1.88 -24.19
CA LYS A 332 -4.81 3.17 -24.05
C LYS A 332 -6.08 2.97 -23.21
N LEU A 333 -6.27 3.82 -22.22
CA LEU A 333 -7.47 3.83 -21.39
C LEU A 333 -8.10 5.22 -21.47
N ARG A 334 -9.43 5.28 -21.48
CA ARG A 334 -10.19 6.53 -21.35
C ARG A 334 -10.71 6.62 -19.92
N LEU A 335 -10.21 7.57 -19.15
CA LEU A 335 -10.59 7.80 -17.75
C LEU A 335 -11.67 8.87 -17.71
N PHE A 336 -12.81 8.57 -17.10
CA PHE A 336 -13.91 9.50 -16.84
C PHE A 336 -13.90 9.89 -15.36
N ALA A 337 -13.85 11.20 -15.10
CA ALA A 337 -14.02 11.78 -13.78
C ALA A 337 -15.30 12.61 -13.77
N MET A 338 -16.17 12.36 -12.80
CA MET A 338 -17.48 13.02 -12.68
C MET A 338 -17.50 13.81 -11.39
N ARG A 339 -17.76 15.11 -11.47
CA ARG A 339 -17.87 15.99 -10.30
C ARG A 339 -19.32 16.39 -10.08
N ASP A 340 -19.82 16.19 -8.86
CA ASP A 340 -21.18 16.64 -8.51
C ASP A 340 -21.20 18.18 -8.46
N VAL A 341 -22.03 18.77 -9.29
CA VAL A 341 -22.19 20.23 -9.43
C VAL A 341 -23.61 20.68 -9.08
N THR A 342 -24.41 19.84 -8.44
CA THR A 342 -25.82 20.07 -8.13
C THR A 342 -25.98 21.33 -7.28
N GLU A 343 -25.28 21.43 -6.16
CA GLU A 343 -25.35 22.58 -5.27
C GLU A 343 -24.86 23.87 -5.95
N ARG A 344 -23.76 23.77 -6.70
CA ARG A 344 -23.20 24.90 -7.45
C ARG A 344 -24.20 25.44 -8.46
N ARG A 345 -24.89 24.57 -9.21
CA ARG A 345 -25.92 24.99 -10.18
C ARG A 345 -27.10 25.66 -9.47
N ALA A 346 -27.61 25.05 -8.40
CA ALA A 346 -28.71 25.63 -7.63
C ALA A 346 -28.36 27.01 -7.06
N LEU A 347 -27.11 27.22 -6.63
CA LEU A 347 -26.64 28.53 -6.18
C LEU A 347 -26.53 29.54 -7.32
N ILE A 348 -26.06 29.15 -8.48
CA ILE A 348 -25.98 30.02 -9.67
C ILE A 348 -27.39 30.43 -10.11
N GLU A 349 -28.33 29.47 -10.15
CA GLU A 349 -29.74 29.79 -10.50
C GLU A 349 -30.39 30.75 -9.50
N LYS A 350 -30.18 30.54 -8.19
CA LYS A 350 -30.67 31.47 -7.16
C LYS A 350 -30.04 32.86 -7.31
N LEU A 351 -28.72 32.93 -7.59
CA LEU A 351 -28.04 34.21 -7.77
C LEU A 351 -28.55 34.93 -9.03
N SER A 352 -28.72 34.20 -10.16
CA SER A 352 -29.23 34.78 -11.38
C SER A 352 -30.68 35.29 -11.23
N ALA A 353 -31.52 34.52 -10.52
CA ALA A 353 -32.87 34.98 -10.17
C ALA A 353 -32.85 36.24 -9.31
N ALA A 354 -32.04 36.29 -8.26
CA ALA A 354 -31.87 37.44 -7.41
C ALA A 354 -31.35 38.68 -8.17
N LEU A 355 -30.40 38.49 -9.09
CA LEU A 355 -29.89 39.58 -9.95
C LEU A 355 -30.98 40.08 -10.90
N SER A 356 -31.83 39.20 -11.43
CA SER A 356 -32.94 39.59 -12.33
C SER A 356 -34.05 40.39 -11.58
N GLU A 357 -34.16 40.22 -10.25
CA GLU A 357 -35.07 41.00 -9.42
C GLU A 357 -34.54 42.40 -9.10
N ILE A 358 -33.25 42.66 -9.32
CA ILE A 358 -32.69 44.02 -9.09
C ILE A 358 -33.14 44.91 -10.23
N LYS A 359 -34.17 45.73 -9.97
CA LYS A 359 -34.57 46.77 -10.90
C LYS A 359 -33.51 47.88 -10.86
N SER A 360 -32.67 47.95 -11.89
CA SER A 360 -31.72 49.05 -12.07
C SER A 360 -32.14 49.91 -13.26
N LEU A 361 -32.04 51.25 -13.07
CA LEU A 361 -32.22 52.20 -14.16
C LEU A 361 -30.94 52.25 -14.98
N GLU A 362 -30.89 51.51 -16.08
CA GLU A 362 -29.74 51.50 -17.00
C GLU A 362 -30.15 52.09 -18.36
N GLY A 363 -29.26 52.86 -18.95
CA GLY A 363 -29.44 53.42 -20.29
C GLY A 363 -29.84 54.91 -20.30
N ILE A 364 -30.19 55.41 -21.51
CA ILE A 364 -30.59 56.81 -21.73
C ILE A 364 -32.09 56.95 -21.54
N ILE A 365 -32.47 57.71 -20.53
CA ILE A 365 -33.89 58.00 -20.23
C ILE A 365 -34.30 59.26 -20.99
N PRO A 366 -35.24 59.18 -21.93
CA PRO A 366 -35.70 60.35 -22.69
C PRO A 366 -36.56 61.26 -21.83
N ILE A 367 -36.11 62.50 -21.59
CA ILE A 367 -36.84 63.51 -20.84
C ILE A 367 -37.26 64.67 -21.71
N CYS A 368 -38.41 65.24 -21.41
CA CYS A 368 -38.85 66.48 -22.06
C CYS A 368 -37.97 67.68 -21.66
N ALA A 369 -37.40 68.38 -22.62
CA ALA A 369 -36.54 69.54 -22.35
C ALA A 369 -37.28 70.68 -21.58
N SER A 370 -38.59 70.82 -21.76
CA SER A 370 -39.40 71.83 -21.12
C SER A 370 -39.97 71.43 -19.76
N CYS A 371 -40.81 70.39 -19.73
CA CYS A 371 -41.55 70.02 -18.49
C CYS A 371 -40.90 68.87 -17.71
N LYS A 372 -39.75 68.35 -18.15
CA LYS A 372 -38.93 67.28 -17.49
C LYS A 372 -39.66 65.97 -17.28
N LYS A 373 -40.83 65.74 -17.90
CA LYS A 373 -41.48 64.41 -17.89
C LYS A 373 -40.64 63.39 -18.64
N ILE A 374 -40.64 62.15 -18.17
CA ILE A 374 -39.98 61.01 -18.82
C ILE A 374 -40.98 60.35 -19.78
N ARG A 375 -40.48 59.94 -20.96
CA ARG A 375 -41.25 59.12 -21.91
C ARG A 375 -40.96 57.62 -21.60
N ASP A 376 -42.01 56.87 -21.24
CA ASP A 376 -41.90 55.46 -20.99
C ASP A 376 -41.78 54.63 -22.29
N ASP A 377 -41.51 53.34 -22.17
CA ASP A 377 -41.34 52.40 -23.28
C ASP A 377 -42.61 52.25 -24.18
N LYS A 378 -43.77 52.64 -23.63
CA LYS A 378 -45.07 52.67 -24.33
C LYS A 378 -45.34 54.00 -25.01
N GLY A 379 -44.45 54.96 -24.87
CA GLY A 379 -44.55 56.25 -25.50
C GLY A 379 -45.33 57.32 -24.68
N TYR A 380 -45.77 57.03 -23.47
CA TYR A 380 -46.50 57.99 -22.63
C TYR A 380 -45.53 58.82 -21.79
N TRP A 381 -45.91 60.10 -21.56
CA TRP A 381 -45.14 61.03 -20.75
C TRP A 381 -45.67 61.04 -19.28
N GLN A 382 -44.77 60.70 -18.35
CA GLN A 382 -45.08 60.64 -16.89
C GLN A 382 -44.08 61.46 -16.10
N GLN A 383 -44.43 61.72 -14.83
CA GLN A 383 -43.56 62.43 -13.88
C GLN A 383 -42.30 61.58 -13.60
N VAL A 384 -41.15 62.24 -13.38
CA VAL A 384 -39.87 61.56 -13.08
C VAL A 384 -39.99 60.62 -11.89
N GLU A 385 -40.69 61.11 -10.84
CA GLU A 385 -40.93 60.39 -9.58
C GLU A 385 -41.66 59.07 -9.81
N ASN A 386 -42.69 59.06 -10.65
CA ASN A 386 -43.49 57.90 -10.98
C ASN A 386 -42.67 56.85 -11.77
N TYR A 387 -41.89 57.34 -12.76
CA TYR A 387 -41.03 56.48 -13.57
C TYR A 387 -39.97 55.86 -12.71
N VAL A 388 -39.19 56.64 -11.93
CA VAL A 388 -38.12 56.14 -11.09
C VAL A 388 -38.65 55.20 -10.01
N SER A 389 -39.76 55.51 -9.33
CA SER A 389 -40.35 54.65 -8.32
C SER A 389 -40.87 53.31 -8.90
N SER A 390 -41.32 53.27 -10.17
CA SER A 390 -41.78 52.04 -10.81
C SER A 390 -40.64 51.20 -11.37
N HIS A 391 -39.48 51.77 -11.69
CA HIS A 391 -38.33 51.11 -12.29
C HIS A 391 -37.13 50.95 -11.35
N SER A 392 -37.23 51.46 -10.09
CA SER A 392 -36.21 51.27 -9.07
C SER A 392 -36.84 51.10 -7.68
N ARG A 393 -36.03 50.91 -6.64
CA ARG A 393 -36.47 50.91 -5.23
C ARG A 393 -36.45 52.29 -4.61
N ALA A 394 -36.16 53.34 -5.39
CA ALA A 394 -36.08 54.70 -4.88
C ALA A 394 -37.47 55.22 -4.52
N GLN A 395 -37.57 55.92 -3.39
CA GLN A 395 -38.74 56.63 -2.93
C GLN A 395 -38.44 58.12 -2.88
N PHE A 396 -39.41 58.95 -3.27
CA PHE A 396 -39.25 60.38 -3.26
C PHE A 396 -39.88 60.96 -2.03
N SER A 397 -39.19 61.86 -1.33
CA SER A 397 -39.74 62.77 -0.34
C SER A 397 -39.82 64.16 -0.96
N HIS A 398 -40.84 64.95 -0.56
CA HIS A 398 -41.04 66.29 -1.08
C HIS A 398 -40.53 67.33 -0.08
N GLY A 399 -39.76 68.27 -0.60
CA GLY A 399 -39.26 69.43 0.14
C GLY A 399 -39.04 70.61 -0.81
N LEU A 400 -38.84 71.78 -0.26
CA LEU A 400 -38.47 72.96 -1.04
C LEU A 400 -36.96 73.21 -0.93
N CYS A 401 -36.30 73.38 -2.03
CA CYS A 401 -34.91 73.85 -2.01
C CYS A 401 -34.85 75.32 -1.60
N PRO A 402 -33.72 75.82 -1.16
CA PRO A 402 -33.61 77.23 -0.69
C PRO A 402 -34.16 78.29 -1.67
N ASP A 403 -33.89 78.09 -2.96
CA ASP A 403 -34.33 79.01 -3.99
C ASP A 403 -35.84 78.96 -4.20
N CYS A 404 -36.43 77.78 -4.26
CA CYS A 404 -37.90 77.63 -4.36
C CYS A 404 -38.61 78.12 -3.03
N ARG A 405 -37.99 77.95 -1.88
CA ARG A 405 -38.52 78.41 -0.63
C ARG A 405 -38.67 79.98 -0.60
N LYS A 406 -37.66 80.67 -1.13
CA LYS A 406 -37.74 82.21 -1.27
C LYS A 406 -38.86 82.66 -2.17
N ILE A 407 -39.16 81.86 -3.23
CA ILE A 407 -40.26 82.20 -4.17
C ILE A 407 -41.62 81.88 -3.57
N VAL A 408 -41.76 80.75 -2.91
CA VAL A 408 -43.08 80.28 -2.39
C VAL A 408 -43.43 80.96 -1.06
N TYR A 409 -42.37 81.23 -0.24
CA TYR A 409 -42.54 81.85 1.09
C TYR A 409 -41.63 83.09 1.25
N PRO A 410 -41.82 84.16 0.49
CA PRO A 410 -40.91 85.33 0.46
C PRO A 410 -40.85 86.09 1.80
N GLN A 411 -41.80 85.86 2.70
CA GLN A 411 -41.89 86.56 4.00
C GLN A 411 -41.25 85.76 5.18
N VAL A 412 -40.65 84.58 4.91
CA VAL A 412 -40.02 83.82 5.99
C VAL A 412 -38.51 84.02 5.91
N PRO A 413 -37.88 84.65 6.91
CA PRO A 413 -36.43 84.87 6.87
C PRO A 413 -35.69 83.51 6.82
N ASP A 414 -34.55 83.50 6.10
CA ASP A 414 -33.63 82.35 6.13
C ASP A 414 -33.09 82.17 7.55
N THR A 415 -33.58 81.20 8.26
CA THR A 415 -32.89 80.72 9.47
C THR A 415 -31.86 79.78 9.05
N ASP A 416 -30.60 80.22 8.84
CA ASP A 416 -29.42 79.41 8.80
C ASP A 416 -29.22 78.75 10.15
N GLU A 417 -29.45 77.45 10.28
CA GLU A 417 -28.79 76.50 11.16
C GLU A 417 -28.62 75.13 10.46
#